data_c6f9c87a4604dc46a6c59d83623a8d4f
#
_entry.id   c6f9c87a4604dc46a6c59d83623a8d4f
#
_cell.length_a   1.000
_cell.length_b   1.000
_cell.length_c   1.000
_cell.angle_alpha   90.00
_cell.angle_beta   90.00
_cell.angle_gamma   90.00
#
_symmetry.space_group_name_H-M   'P 1'
#
loop_
_entity.id
_entity.type
_entity.pdbx_description
1 polymer ?
#
loop_
_entity_poly.entity_id
_entity_poly.type
_entity_poly.pdbx_seq_one_letter_code
_entity_poly.pdbx_strand_id
1 'polypeptide(L)'
;MTIMSRAASRYGDMQILTSTVKWLVCFMHRKAVSLIKSGIEEDSKRDIEKAQNLIFQLELALDKTDENSKILAELYACCYYLLEGSDPQNIIAARKILESLEETFSSLAKIKN
;
A
#
# COMPACT_ATOMS: atom_id res chain seq x y z
N MET A 1 6.38 -11.86 11.84
CA MET A 1 5.02 -11.37 11.55
C MET A 1 4.81 -9.99 12.14
N THR A 2 4.29 -9.09 11.34
CA THR A 2 4.02 -7.74 11.79
C THR A 2 2.71 -7.67 12.59
N ILE A 3 2.50 -6.54 13.28
CA ILE A 3 1.27 -6.32 14.03
C ILE A 3 0.03 -6.39 13.13
N MET A 4 0.10 -5.78 11.95
CA MET A 4 -1.00 -5.83 10.99
C MET A 4 -1.28 -7.25 10.52
N SER A 5 -0.24 -8.01 10.26
CA SER A 5 -0.37 -9.39 9.82
C SER A 5 -1.00 -10.26 10.90
N ARG A 6 -0.61 -10.05 12.14
CA ARG A 6 -1.22 -10.78 13.27
C ARG A 6 -2.68 -10.43 13.42
N ALA A 7 -3.00 -9.14 13.34
CA ALA A 7 -4.38 -8.70 13.42
C ALA A 7 -5.21 -9.35 12.32
N ALA A 8 -4.69 -9.34 11.09
CA ALA A 8 -5.38 -9.93 9.95
C ALA A 8 -5.62 -11.43 10.15
N SER A 9 -4.63 -12.16 10.69
CA SER A 9 -4.78 -13.60 10.88
C SER A 9 -5.75 -13.96 12.01
N ARG A 10 -6.10 -13.02 12.86
CA ARG A 10 -7.05 -13.21 13.94
C ARG A 10 -8.38 -12.54 13.70
N TYR A 11 -8.57 -11.95 12.55
CA TYR A 11 -9.76 -11.15 12.32
C TYR A 11 -11.04 -11.95 12.29
N GLY A 12 -10.96 -13.25 12.16
CA GLY A 12 -12.13 -14.10 12.29
C GLY A 12 -12.82 -13.93 13.64
N ASP A 13 -12.03 -13.59 14.65
CA ASP A 13 -12.54 -13.43 16.01
C ASP A 13 -12.93 -11.99 16.34
N MET A 14 -12.43 -11.01 15.55
CA MET A 14 -12.61 -9.61 15.91
C MET A 14 -12.92 -8.76 14.66
N GLN A 15 -14.21 -8.66 14.39
CA GLN A 15 -14.71 -7.93 13.24
C GLN A 15 -14.25 -6.47 13.22
N ILE A 16 -14.26 -5.83 14.38
CA ILE A 16 -13.83 -4.42 14.49
C ILE A 16 -12.38 -4.26 14.09
N LEU A 17 -11.54 -5.19 14.53
CA LEU A 17 -10.12 -5.15 14.23
C LEU A 17 -9.89 -5.32 12.73
N THR A 18 -10.65 -6.21 12.09
CA THR A 18 -10.58 -6.42 10.65
C THR A 18 -10.91 -5.13 9.89
N SER A 19 -12.00 -4.48 10.28
CA SER A 19 -12.42 -3.22 9.66
C SER A 19 -11.37 -2.13 9.84
N THR A 20 -10.78 -2.05 11.03
CA THR A 20 -9.73 -1.09 11.32
C THR A 20 -8.50 -1.32 10.45
N VAL A 21 -8.09 -2.59 10.29
CA VAL A 21 -6.94 -2.94 9.47
C VAL A 21 -7.20 -2.56 8.01
N LYS A 22 -8.38 -2.88 7.48
CA LYS A 22 -8.74 -2.53 6.11
C LYS A 22 -8.73 -1.04 5.89
N TRP A 23 -9.30 -0.29 6.82
CA TRP A 23 -9.31 1.16 6.75
C TRP A 23 -7.89 1.71 6.73
N LEU A 24 -7.03 1.19 7.60
CA LEU A 24 -5.65 1.64 7.68
C LEU A 24 -4.89 1.37 6.38
N VAL A 25 -5.08 0.18 5.81
CA VAL A 25 -4.44 -0.17 4.55
C VAL A 25 -4.90 0.78 3.43
N CYS A 26 -6.21 1.04 3.34
CA CYS A 26 -6.74 1.98 2.36
C CYS A 26 -6.16 3.38 2.56
N PHE A 27 -6.07 3.82 3.82
CA PHE A 27 -5.51 5.12 4.16
C PHE A 27 -4.05 5.22 3.72
N MET A 28 -3.27 4.18 3.98
CA MET A 28 -1.85 4.17 3.61
C MET A 28 -1.65 4.22 2.10
N HIS A 29 -2.46 3.50 1.33
CA HIS A 29 -2.42 3.58 -0.13
C HIS A 29 -2.74 4.99 -0.61
N ARG A 30 -3.80 5.56 -0.08
CA ARG A 30 -4.23 6.92 -0.46
C ARG A 30 -3.15 7.94 -0.13
N LYS A 31 -2.54 7.81 1.03
CA LYS A 31 -1.46 8.70 1.45
C LYS A 31 -0.25 8.56 0.54
N ALA A 32 0.12 7.34 0.18
CA ALA A 32 1.26 7.10 -0.71
C ALA A 32 1.01 7.71 -2.09
N VAL A 33 -0.20 7.51 -2.64
CA VAL A 33 -0.57 8.12 -3.93
C VAL A 33 -0.48 9.64 -3.86
N SER A 34 -1.00 10.22 -2.78
CA SER A 34 -0.97 11.67 -2.58
C SER A 34 0.46 12.21 -2.54
N LEU A 35 1.35 11.50 -1.84
CA LEU A 35 2.75 11.89 -1.75
C LEU A 35 3.46 11.79 -3.10
N ILE A 36 3.14 10.78 -3.89
CA ILE A 36 3.72 10.65 -5.23
C ILE A 36 3.26 11.80 -6.13
N LYS A 37 1.97 12.12 -6.08
CA LYS A 37 1.45 13.26 -6.85
C LYS A 37 2.13 14.56 -6.46
N SER A 38 2.27 14.81 -5.17
CA SER A 38 2.96 15.97 -4.65
C SER A 38 4.42 15.98 -5.09
N GLY A 39 5.08 14.83 -5.03
CA GLY A 39 6.47 14.71 -5.45
C GLY A 39 6.67 15.03 -6.91
N ILE A 40 5.71 14.63 -7.77
CA ILE A 40 5.76 14.94 -9.19
C ILE A 40 5.52 16.44 -9.43
N GLU A 41 4.47 16.97 -8.83
CA GLU A 41 4.06 18.36 -9.05
C GLU A 41 5.09 19.36 -8.54
N GLU A 42 5.70 19.09 -7.40
CA GLU A 42 6.63 20.00 -6.74
C GLU A 42 8.09 19.59 -6.92
N ASP A 43 8.33 18.55 -7.71
CA ASP A 43 9.67 18.01 -7.90
C ASP A 43 10.34 17.73 -6.56
N SER A 44 9.59 17.11 -5.65
CA SER A 44 10.01 16.85 -4.29
C SER A 44 10.44 15.40 -4.11
N LYS A 45 11.75 15.18 -4.08
CA LYS A 45 12.31 13.87 -3.82
C LYS A 45 11.93 13.38 -2.42
N ARG A 46 11.80 14.31 -1.48
CA ARG A 46 11.42 13.97 -0.11
C ARG A 46 10.05 13.33 -0.04
N ASP A 47 9.09 13.85 -0.81
CA ASP A 47 7.74 13.29 -0.83
C ASP A 47 7.74 11.90 -1.45
N ILE A 48 8.55 11.69 -2.49
CA ILE A 48 8.70 10.37 -3.09
C ILE A 48 9.28 9.38 -2.07
N GLU A 49 10.28 9.80 -1.30
CA GLU A 49 10.87 8.94 -0.27
C GLU A 49 9.88 8.60 0.83
N LYS A 50 9.02 9.55 1.20
CA LYS A 50 7.97 9.27 2.18
C LYS A 50 6.98 8.24 1.64
N ALA A 51 6.65 8.32 0.36
CA ALA A 51 5.78 7.33 -0.27
C ALA A 51 6.44 5.95 -0.24
N GLN A 52 7.73 5.87 -0.55
CA GLN A 52 8.48 4.62 -0.48
C GLN A 52 8.43 4.01 0.91
N ASN A 53 8.56 4.82 1.95
CA ASN A 53 8.49 4.34 3.32
C ASN A 53 7.13 3.73 3.63
N LEU A 54 6.05 4.35 3.18
CA LEU A 54 4.71 3.80 3.37
C LEU A 54 4.54 2.48 2.64
N ILE A 55 5.04 2.39 1.42
CA ILE A 55 4.96 1.16 0.62
C ILE A 55 5.74 0.04 1.30
N PHE A 56 6.91 0.36 1.83
CA PHE A 56 7.72 -0.62 2.56
C PHE A 56 6.98 -1.13 3.79
N GLN A 57 6.31 -0.24 4.52
CA GLN A 57 5.51 -0.62 5.68
C GLN A 57 4.33 -1.51 5.28
N LEU A 58 3.68 -1.21 4.15
CA LEU A 58 2.62 -2.05 3.63
C LEU A 58 3.13 -3.46 3.31
N GLU A 59 4.31 -3.55 2.71
CA GLU A 59 4.91 -4.84 2.40
C GLU A 59 5.22 -5.63 3.67
N LEU A 60 5.80 -4.97 4.67
CA LEU A 60 6.16 -5.61 5.93
C LEU A 60 4.93 -6.11 6.68
N ALA A 61 3.79 -5.46 6.50
CA ALA A 61 2.57 -5.83 7.20
C ALA A 61 1.92 -7.10 6.65
N LEU A 62 2.32 -7.55 5.48
CA LEU A 62 1.73 -8.74 4.87
C LEU A 62 2.19 -10.03 5.54
N ASP A 63 1.24 -10.95 5.70
CA ASP A 63 1.55 -12.31 6.08
C ASP A 63 1.81 -13.10 4.80
N LYS A 64 3.06 -13.35 4.50
CA LYS A 64 3.47 -13.93 3.22
C LYS A 64 3.33 -15.45 3.18
N THR A 65 2.35 -15.98 3.89
CA THR A 65 2.10 -17.42 3.93
C THR A 65 1.17 -17.91 2.81
N ASP A 66 0.37 -17.03 2.22
CA ASP A 66 -0.51 -17.41 1.12
C ASP A 66 -0.08 -16.73 -0.19
N GLU A 67 -0.62 -17.26 -1.29
CA GLU A 67 -0.25 -16.80 -2.63
C GLU A 67 -0.66 -15.35 -2.90
N ASN A 68 -1.83 -14.95 -2.42
CA ASN A 68 -2.31 -13.58 -2.65
C ASN A 68 -1.41 -12.57 -1.95
N SER A 69 -0.98 -12.88 -0.73
CA SER A 69 -0.06 -12.01 -0.01
C SER A 69 1.29 -11.92 -0.69
N LYS A 70 1.77 -13.03 -1.25
CA LYS A 70 3.03 -13.03 -1.98
C LYS A 70 2.96 -12.16 -3.23
N ILE A 71 1.87 -12.26 -3.97
CA ILE A 71 1.67 -11.44 -5.17
C ILE A 71 1.62 -9.96 -4.79
N LEU A 72 0.89 -9.65 -3.73
CA LEU A 72 0.78 -8.27 -3.27
C LEU A 72 2.14 -7.73 -2.80
N ALA A 73 2.92 -8.56 -2.11
CA ALA A 73 4.26 -8.18 -1.69
C ALA A 73 5.14 -7.85 -2.90
N GLU A 74 5.03 -8.62 -3.97
CA GLU A 74 5.78 -8.35 -5.20
C GLU A 74 5.37 -7.03 -5.84
N LEU A 75 4.07 -6.72 -5.82
CA LEU A 75 3.58 -5.45 -6.34
C LEU A 75 4.11 -4.26 -5.53
N TYR A 76 4.13 -4.38 -4.21
CA TYR A 76 4.70 -3.33 -3.37
C TYR A 76 6.19 -3.16 -3.62
N ALA A 77 6.92 -4.26 -3.72
CA ALA A 77 8.34 -4.21 -4.01
C ALA A 77 8.59 -3.55 -5.38
N CYS A 78 7.77 -3.89 -6.37
CA CYS A 78 7.87 -3.28 -7.69
C CYS A 78 7.67 -1.76 -7.62
N CYS A 79 6.63 -1.32 -6.90
CA CYS A 79 6.38 0.11 -6.72
C CYS A 79 7.56 0.80 -6.04
N TYR A 80 8.10 0.18 -5.01
CA TYR A 80 9.25 0.73 -4.29
C TYR A 80 10.42 0.98 -5.25
N TYR A 81 10.75 -0.01 -6.05
CA TYR A 81 11.88 0.10 -6.98
C TYR A 81 11.61 1.08 -8.12
N LEU A 82 10.38 1.16 -8.58
CA LEU A 82 10.00 2.15 -9.59
C LEU A 82 10.20 3.57 -9.09
N LEU A 83 9.99 3.79 -7.80
CA LEU A 83 10.17 5.11 -7.19
C LEU A 83 11.63 5.41 -6.83
N GLU A 84 12.48 4.41 -6.81
CA GLU A 84 13.88 4.56 -6.40
C GLU A 84 14.66 5.46 -7.34
N GLY A 85 14.38 5.40 -8.62
CA GLY A 85 15.05 6.23 -9.62
C GLY A 85 14.35 7.56 -9.82
N SER A 86 14.92 8.36 -10.69
CA SER A 86 14.37 9.68 -11.03
C SER A 86 13.57 9.68 -12.32
N ASP A 87 13.31 8.52 -12.89
CA ASP A 87 12.59 8.41 -14.16
C ASP A 87 11.11 8.73 -13.97
N PRO A 88 10.61 9.83 -14.57
CA PRO A 88 9.20 10.20 -14.42
C PRO A 88 8.23 9.12 -14.87
N GLN A 89 8.57 8.34 -15.89
CA GLN A 89 7.69 7.27 -16.37
C GLN A 89 7.54 6.18 -15.31
N ASN A 90 8.61 5.84 -14.62
CA ASN A 90 8.58 4.84 -13.56
C ASN A 90 7.77 5.33 -12.38
N ILE A 91 7.90 6.61 -12.04
CA ILE A 91 7.15 7.20 -10.92
C ILE A 91 5.66 7.19 -11.24
N ILE A 92 5.28 7.51 -12.47
CA ILE A 92 3.89 7.47 -12.90
C ILE A 92 3.36 6.03 -12.88
N ALA A 93 4.17 5.08 -13.31
CA ALA A 93 3.78 3.67 -13.28
C ALA A 93 3.50 3.20 -11.85
N ALA A 94 4.35 3.56 -10.90
CA ALA A 94 4.15 3.23 -9.49
C ALA A 94 2.85 3.83 -8.98
N ARG A 95 2.57 5.07 -9.31
CA ARG A 95 1.33 5.73 -8.90
C ARG A 95 0.11 4.98 -9.42
N LYS A 96 0.14 4.58 -10.67
CA LYS A 96 -1.00 3.86 -11.28
C LYS A 96 -1.25 2.52 -10.60
N ILE A 97 -0.20 1.80 -10.27
CA ILE A 97 -0.33 0.53 -9.55
C ILE A 97 -0.99 0.76 -8.19
N LEU A 98 -0.52 1.76 -7.45
CA LEU A 98 -1.04 2.06 -6.12
C LEU A 98 -2.48 2.56 -6.17
N GLU A 99 -2.84 3.35 -7.17
CA GLU A 99 -4.22 3.80 -7.35
C GLU A 99 -5.15 2.62 -7.61
N SER A 100 -4.71 1.68 -8.40
CA SER A 100 -5.48 0.47 -8.69
C SER A 100 -5.66 -0.35 -7.41
N LEU A 101 -4.62 -0.48 -6.60
CA LEU A 101 -4.70 -1.20 -5.33
C LEU A 101 -5.62 -0.48 -4.35
N GLU A 102 -5.54 0.84 -4.29
CA GLU A 102 -6.42 1.63 -3.44
C GLU A 102 -7.88 1.40 -3.78
N GLU A 103 -8.21 1.42 -5.07
CA GLU A 103 -9.59 1.16 -5.52
C GLU A 103 -10.05 -0.23 -5.11
N THR A 104 -9.21 -1.22 -5.30
CA THR A 104 -9.54 -2.60 -4.96
C THR A 104 -9.82 -2.74 -3.47
N PHE A 105 -8.94 -2.23 -2.63
CA PHE A 105 -9.12 -2.33 -1.18
C PHE A 105 -10.32 -1.51 -0.70
N SER A 106 -10.56 -0.36 -1.30
CA SER A 106 -11.73 0.47 -0.94
C SER A 106 -13.03 -0.24 -1.29
N SER A 107 -13.08 -0.90 -2.45
CA SER A 107 -14.26 -1.67 -2.85
C SER A 107 -14.52 -2.83 -1.91
N LEU A 108 -13.47 -3.54 -1.51
CA LEU A 108 -13.60 -4.65 -0.57
C LEU A 108 -14.10 -4.17 0.79
N ALA A 109 -13.61 -3.04 1.26
CA ALA A 109 -14.04 -2.47 2.53
C ALA A 109 -15.53 -2.10 2.49
N LYS A 110 -16.01 -1.57 1.37
CA LYS A 110 -17.42 -1.22 1.21
C LYS A 110 -18.32 -2.45 1.17
N ILE A 111 -17.88 -3.50 0.49
CA ILE A 111 -18.65 -4.73 0.37
C ILE A 111 -18.85 -5.38 1.72
N LYS A 112 -17.91 -5.24 2.62
CA LYS A 112 -17.98 -5.84 3.96
C LYS A 112 -19.01 -5.18 4.86
N ASN A 113 -19.48 -4.04 4.52
CA ASN A 113 -20.54 -3.39 5.30
C ASN A 113 -21.89 -3.85 4.80
#